data_2c739c9e29a74dbe57ca6f0681ce0d77
#
_entry.id   2c739c9e29a74dbe57ca6f0681ce0d77
#
_cell.length_a   1.000
_cell.length_b   1.000
_cell.length_c   1.000
_cell.angle_alpha   90.00
_cell.angle_beta   90.00
_cell.angle_gamma   90.00
#
_symmetry.space_group_name_H-M   'P 1'
#
loop_
_entity.id
_entity.type
_entity.pdbx_description
1 polymer ?
#
loop_
_entity_poly.entity_id
_entity_poly.type
_entity_poly.pdbx_seq_one_letter_code
_entity_poly.pdbx_strand_id
1 'polypeptide(L)'
;AANSVLGEIGGRHADESAEITVSVPQGAGTGTVARLLEESGVIRHASLYKLYIRQTGQGGQLQYGDFTLYKGESYADITAALSQYAAADTVRITFPDGNTALDFAARMEQAGLCTAEEFLACANGEDGSDFSQYRFWNEMQDDQNYFMRCEGYLYPETYEFYKDDTVYNYVNTFYSHFNSKVTDDLYTRMDELGMSLHDTIVLASFVQEEA
;
A
#
# COMPACT_ATOMS: atom_id res chain seq x y z
N ALA A 1 11.08 30.97 26.69
CA ALA A 1 11.25 29.60 26.14
C ALA A 1 10.15 28.64 26.64
N ALA A 2 9.88 28.51 27.93
CA ALA A 2 8.85 27.57 28.45
C ALA A 2 7.41 27.90 27.97
N ASN A 3 7.03 29.18 27.90
CA ASN A 3 5.71 29.61 27.41
C ASN A 3 5.49 29.36 25.90
N SER A 4 6.56 29.28 25.11
CA SER A 4 6.49 28.99 23.67
C SER A 4 6.21 27.50 23.41
N VAL A 5 6.81 26.61 24.20
CA VAL A 5 6.64 25.16 24.11
C VAL A 5 5.22 24.73 24.53
N LEU A 6 4.72 25.25 25.64
CA LEU A 6 3.35 25.01 26.11
C LEU A 6 2.32 25.57 25.12
N GLY A 7 2.63 26.68 24.44
CA GLY A 7 1.78 27.27 23.42
C GLY A 7 1.69 26.42 22.16
N GLU A 8 2.76 25.74 21.78
CA GLU A 8 2.76 24.86 20.62
C GLU A 8 2.00 23.56 20.87
N ILE A 9 2.21 22.93 22.03
CA ILE A 9 1.48 21.71 22.41
C ILE A 9 -0.04 21.98 22.52
N GLY A 10 -0.41 23.15 23.03
CA GLY A 10 -1.81 23.54 23.28
C GLY A 10 -2.52 24.27 22.15
N GLY A 11 -1.88 24.48 21.00
CA GLY A 11 -2.51 25.08 19.81
C GLY A 11 -2.92 26.55 19.96
N ARG A 12 -2.22 27.36 20.75
CA ARG A 12 -2.59 28.74 21.04
C ARG A 12 -2.47 29.72 19.86
N HIS A 13 -2.03 29.27 18.71
CA HIS A 13 -1.75 30.06 17.51
C HIS A 13 -2.21 29.35 16.22
N ALA A 14 -3.32 28.60 16.31
CA ALA A 14 -3.91 27.98 15.11
C ALA A 14 -4.35 29.09 14.14
N ASP A 15 -3.82 29.04 12.92
CA ASP A 15 -4.24 29.90 11.82
C ASP A 15 -5.11 29.06 10.88
N GLU A 16 -6.41 29.03 11.14
CA GLU A 16 -7.40 28.27 10.36
C GLU A 16 -7.53 28.77 8.91
N SER A 17 -6.91 29.87 8.56
CA SER A 17 -6.92 30.39 7.19
C SER A 17 -5.86 29.77 6.27
N ALA A 18 -4.89 29.05 6.82
CA ALA A 18 -3.79 28.43 6.09
C ALA A 18 -3.88 26.90 6.17
N GLU A 19 -4.65 26.32 5.26
CA GLU A 19 -4.68 24.87 5.04
C GLU A 19 -3.32 24.37 4.52
N ILE A 20 -2.81 23.31 5.13
CA ILE A 20 -1.56 22.66 4.75
C ILE A 20 -1.85 21.17 4.54
N THR A 21 -1.67 20.69 3.32
CA THR A 21 -1.75 19.27 3.05
C THR A 21 -0.42 18.60 3.42
N VAL A 22 -0.50 17.57 4.26
CA VAL A 22 0.65 16.77 4.68
C VAL A 22 0.43 15.33 4.21
N SER A 23 1.28 14.89 3.28
CA SER A 23 1.27 13.51 2.77
C SER A 23 2.13 12.62 3.68
N VAL A 24 1.50 11.67 4.36
CA VAL A 24 2.15 10.68 5.21
C VAL A 24 2.30 9.36 4.44
N PRO A 25 3.52 8.91 4.10
CA PRO A 25 3.75 7.68 3.38
C PRO A 25 3.32 6.44 4.19
N GLN A 26 2.90 5.40 3.49
CA GLN A 26 2.62 4.11 4.11
C GLN A 26 3.85 3.57 4.85
N GLY A 27 3.63 3.08 6.07
CA GLY A 27 4.72 2.57 6.92
C GLY A 27 5.58 3.65 7.57
N ALA A 28 5.23 4.93 7.44
CA ALA A 28 5.94 6.02 8.10
C ALA A 28 5.85 5.88 9.62
N GLY A 29 7.00 5.72 10.28
CA GLY A 29 7.07 5.75 11.74
C GLY A 29 6.87 7.15 12.30
N THR A 30 6.55 7.25 13.61
CA THR A 30 6.33 8.53 14.33
C THR A 30 7.43 9.56 14.09
N GLY A 31 8.68 9.13 13.89
CA GLY A 31 9.80 10.02 13.59
C GLY A 31 9.70 10.68 12.22
N THR A 32 9.26 9.94 11.21
CA THR A 32 9.04 10.44 9.85
C THR A 32 7.85 11.40 9.82
N VAL A 33 6.74 11.02 10.46
CA VAL A 33 5.55 11.87 10.58
C VAL A 33 5.89 13.21 11.24
N ALA A 34 6.61 13.18 12.38
CA ALA A 34 7.00 14.40 13.07
C ALA A 34 7.87 15.33 12.21
N ARG A 35 8.77 14.76 11.40
CA ARG A 35 9.62 15.53 10.48
C ARG A 35 8.77 16.14 9.34
N LEU A 36 7.86 15.40 8.76
CA LEU A 36 6.95 15.90 7.71
C LEU A 36 6.09 17.07 8.21
N LEU A 37 5.55 16.98 9.43
CA LEU A 37 4.79 18.06 10.07
C LEU A 37 5.65 19.32 10.30
N GLU A 38 6.94 19.17 10.63
CA GLU A 38 7.87 20.29 10.80
C GLU A 38 8.24 20.89 9.45
N GLU A 39 8.58 20.07 8.45
CA GLU A 39 8.93 20.51 7.09
C GLU A 39 7.77 21.23 6.39
N SER A 40 6.54 20.78 6.60
CA SER A 40 5.32 21.42 6.09
C SER A 40 4.94 22.70 6.85
N GLY A 41 5.57 22.95 8.00
CA GLY A 41 5.31 24.12 8.82
C GLY A 41 4.06 24.07 9.70
N VAL A 42 3.42 22.92 9.81
CA VAL A 42 2.28 22.67 10.74
C VAL A 42 2.76 22.80 12.18
N ILE A 43 3.90 22.20 12.50
CA ILE A 43 4.57 22.34 13.81
C ILE A 43 5.95 22.98 13.67
N ARG A 44 6.52 23.42 14.79
CA ARG A 44 7.86 24.04 14.83
C ARG A 44 8.96 23.10 15.29
N HIS A 45 8.61 22.08 16.07
CA HIS A 45 9.58 21.21 16.72
C HIS A 45 9.15 19.75 16.66
N ALA A 46 9.66 18.99 15.68
CA ALA A 46 9.42 17.56 15.52
C ALA A 46 9.79 16.75 16.78
N SER A 47 10.84 17.17 17.49
CA SER A 47 11.27 16.49 18.72
C SER A 47 10.24 16.58 19.84
N LEU A 48 9.52 17.67 19.95
CA LEU A 48 8.44 17.85 20.95
C LEU A 48 7.22 17.01 20.58
N TYR A 49 6.85 16.97 19.32
CA TYR A 49 5.75 16.13 18.85
C TYR A 49 6.04 14.63 19.07
N LYS A 50 7.27 14.20 18.79
CA LYS A 50 7.71 12.81 19.10
C LYS A 50 7.60 12.49 20.58
N LEU A 51 7.99 13.44 21.46
CA LEU A 51 7.88 13.25 22.89
C LEU A 51 6.41 13.17 23.32
N TYR A 52 5.55 14.02 22.78
CA TYR A 52 4.11 14.01 23.02
C TYR A 52 3.48 12.66 22.65
N ILE A 53 3.72 12.19 21.42
CA ILE A 53 3.21 10.88 20.95
C ILE A 53 3.71 9.72 21.80
N ARG A 54 4.96 9.77 22.24
CA ARG A 54 5.53 8.74 23.13
C ARG A 54 4.86 8.74 24.50
N GLN A 55 4.55 9.90 25.06
CA GLN A 55 3.89 10.03 26.37
C GLN A 55 2.41 9.62 26.31
N THR A 56 1.71 9.93 25.21
CA THR A 56 0.30 9.58 25.02
C THR A 56 0.08 8.15 24.53
N GLY A 57 1.14 7.47 24.07
CA GLY A 57 1.06 6.09 23.57
C GLY A 57 0.37 5.96 22.20
N GLN A 58 0.12 7.08 21.50
CA GLN A 58 -0.69 7.13 20.27
C GLN A 58 0.11 6.83 18.99
N GLY A 59 1.39 6.47 19.10
CA GLY A 59 2.27 6.27 17.93
C GLY A 59 1.82 5.18 16.95
N GLY A 60 1.09 4.17 17.42
CA GLY A 60 0.55 3.09 16.57
C GLY A 60 -0.80 3.42 15.93
N GLN A 61 -1.37 4.59 16.22
CA GLN A 61 -2.68 5.01 15.68
C GLN A 61 -2.55 5.98 14.49
N LEU A 62 -1.33 6.48 14.23
CA LEU A 62 -1.09 7.40 13.11
C LEU A 62 -1.26 6.65 11.79
N GLN A 63 -2.13 7.20 10.94
CA GLN A 63 -2.47 6.66 9.63
C GLN A 63 -1.58 7.28 8.54
N TYR A 64 -1.55 6.66 7.38
CA TYR A 64 -0.92 7.18 6.16
C TYR A 64 -1.99 7.78 5.24
N GLY A 65 -1.58 8.64 4.32
CA GLY A 65 -2.46 9.36 3.41
C GLY A 65 -2.25 10.87 3.46
N ASP A 66 -3.12 11.59 2.77
CA ASP A 66 -3.11 13.05 2.73
C ASP A 66 -4.02 13.63 3.80
N PHE A 67 -3.45 14.49 4.65
CA PHE A 67 -4.15 15.12 5.75
C PHE A 67 -4.15 16.63 5.58
N THR A 68 -5.34 17.23 5.65
CA THR A 68 -5.45 18.69 5.73
C THR A 68 -5.33 19.12 7.17
N LEU A 69 -4.28 19.87 7.48
CA LEU A 69 -3.95 20.36 8.80
C LEU A 69 -3.77 21.87 8.75
N TYR A 70 -3.81 22.53 9.90
CA TYR A 70 -3.65 23.97 10.00
C TYR A 70 -2.41 24.33 10.80
N LYS A 71 -1.77 25.42 10.42
CA LYS A 71 -0.57 25.90 11.11
C LYS A 71 -0.88 26.25 12.57
N GLY A 72 -0.14 25.62 13.48
CA GLY A 72 -0.24 25.94 14.90
C GLY A 72 -1.42 25.30 15.63
N GLU A 73 -2.04 24.27 15.02
CA GLU A 73 -2.98 23.39 15.73
C GLU A 73 -2.33 22.74 16.95
N SER A 74 -3.16 22.32 17.91
CA SER A 74 -2.66 21.58 19.06
C SER A 74 -2.14 20.20 18.62
N TYR A 75 -1.16 19.68 19.34
CA TYR A 75 -0.65 18.32 19.08
C TYR A 75 -1.75 17.25 19.25
N ALA A 76 -2.75 17.52 20.10
CA ALA A 76 -3.90 16.64 20.27
C ALA A 76 -4.78 16.62 19.01
N ASP A 77 -5.08 17.80 18.44
CA ASP A 77 -5.92 17.91 17.23
C ASP A 77 -5.21 17.34 16.02
N ILE A 78 -3.90 17.66 15.84
CA ILE A 78 -3.06 17.07 14.81
C ILE A 78 -3.05 15.53 14.93
N THR A 79 -2.87 14.98 16.14
CA THR A 79 -2.85 13.55 16.36
C THR A 79 -4.20 12.93 16.10
N ALA A 80 -5.28 13.57 16.50
CA ALA A 80 -6.65 13.12 16.23
C ALA A 80 -6.92 13.10 14.72
N ALA A 81 -6.52 14.15 13.98
CA ALA A 81 -6.64 14.20 12.52
C ALA A 81 -5.83 13.09 11.84
N LEU A 82 -4.57 12.88 12.25
CA LEU A 82 -3.72 11.82 11.72
C LEU A 82 -4.14 10.40 12.15
N SER A 83 -4.97 10.28 13.19
CA SER A 83 -5.50 8.99 13.68
C SER A 83 -6.88 8.69 13.10
N GLN A 84 -7.58 9.70 12.62
CA GLN A 84 -8.74 9.48 11.78
C GLN A 84 -8.18 9.03 10.42
N TYR A 85 -8.73 7.95 9.87
CA TYR A 85 -8.55 7.72 8.44
C TYR A 85 -8.90 9.05 7.77
N ALA A 86 -7.95 9.73 7.15
CA ALA A 86 -8.27 10.65 6.08
C ALA A 86 -9.30 9.89 5.28
N ALA A 87 -10.44 10.49 4.97
CA ALA A 87 -11.44 9.80 4.14
C ALA A 87 -10.72 9.46 2.84
N ALA A 88 -9.97 8.36 2.91
CA ALA A 88 -9.11 7.92 1.84
C ALA A 88 -10.07 7.65 0.71
N ASP A 89 -9.89 8.34 -0.39
CA ASP A 89 -10.67 8.07 -1.59
C ASP A 89 -10.26 6.68 -2.07
N THR A 90 -10.78 5.67 -1.36
CA THR A 90 -10.54 4.27 -1.67
C THR A 90 -11.63 3.74 -2.57
N VAL A 91 -11.26 2.79 -3.40
CA VAL A 91 -12.19 2.00 -4.18
C VAL A 91 -12.04 0.54 -3.81
N ARG A 92 -13.17 -0.12 -3.59
CA ARG A 92 -13.23 -1.54 -3.29
C ARG A 92 -13.56 -2.33 -4.55
N ILE A 93 -12.69 -3.27 -4.92
CA ILE A 93 -12.83 -4.06 -6.14
C ILE A 93 -12.77 -5.54 -5.78
N THR A 94 -13.71 -6.32 -6.30
CA THR A 94 -13.71 -7.78 -6.17
C THR A 94 -13.20 -8.40 -7.46
N PHE A 95 -12.25 -9.30 -7.33
CA PHE A 95 -11.71 -10.13 -8.40
C PHE A 95 -12.13 -11.57 -8.14
N PRO A 96 -13.16 -12.07 -8.85
CA PRO A 96 -13.64 -13.44 -8.71
C PRO A 96 -12.59 -14.45 -9.13
N ASP A 97 -12.72 -15.67 -8.59
CA ASP A 97 -11.99 -16.84 -9.09
C ASP A 97 -12.24 -17.04 -10.59
N GLY A 98 -11.23 -17.50 -11.33
CA GLY A 98 -11.30 -17.67 -12.78
C GLY A 98 -11.03 -16.39 -13.59
N ASN A 99 -10.81 -15.24 -12.96
CA ASN A 99 -10.38 -14.06 -13.67
C ASN A 99 -8.94 -14.23 -14.22
N THR A 100 -8.75 -13.86 -15.48
CA THR A 100 -7.45 -13.77 -16.14
C THR A 100 -6.74 -12.46 -15.77
N ALA A 101 -5.43 -12.36 -16.04
CA ALA A 101 -4.68 -11.11 -15.87
C ALA A 101 -5.30 -9.94 -16.66
N LEU A 102 -5.90 -10.23 -17.83
CA LEU A 102 -6.64 -9.23 -18.61
C LEU A 102 -7.89 -8.73 -17.87
N ASP A 103 -8.61 -9.62 -17.18
CA ASP A 103 -9.78 -9.25 -16.38
C ASP A 103 -9.38 -8.38 -15.19
N PHE A 104 -8.24 -8.68 -14.55
CA PHE A 104 -7.67 -7.85 -13.49
C PHE A 104 -7.38 -6.45 -14.02
N ALA A 105 -6.64 -6.35 -15.13
CA ALA A 105 -6.29 -5.09 -15.75
C ALA A 105 -7.53 -4.26 -16.13
N ALA A 106 -8.53 -4.89 -16.77
CA ALA A 106 -9.77 -4.23 -17.16
C ALA A 106 -10.56 -3.70 -15.94
N ARG A 107 -10.58 -4.42 -14.82
CA ARG A 107 -11.23 -3.97 -13.58
C ARG A 107 -10.51 -2.80 -12.93
N MET A 108 -9.17 -2.78 -12.96
CA MET A 108 -8.37 -1.66 -12.46
C MET A 108 -8.62 -0.39 -13.29
N GLU A 109 -8.67 -0.53 -14.62
CA GLU A 109 -9.01 0.57 -15.53
C GLU A 109 -10.44 1.07 -15.34
N GLN A 110 -11.42 0.16 -15.23
CA GLN A 110 -12.82 0.52 -14.98
C GLN A 110 -13.01 1.25 -13.65
N ALA A 111 -12.19 0.94 -12.66
CA ALA A 111 -12.18 1.62 -11.36
C ALA A 111 -11.47 2.98 -11.41
N GLY A 112 -10.81 3.33 -12.52
CA GLY A 112 -10.10 4.59 -12.70
C GLY A 112 -8.78 4.69 -11.93
N LEU A 113 -8.16 3.54 -11.60
CA LEU A 113 -6.91 3.48 -10.85
C LEU A 113 -5.67 3.60 -11.73
N CYS A 114 -5.68 2.95 -12.89
CA CYS A 114 -4.64 2.98 -13.91
C CYS A 114 -5.21 2.46 -15.22
N THR A 115 -4.50 2.60 -16.33
CA THR A 115 -4.87 1.94 -17.59
C THR A 115 -4.56 0.45 -17.54
N ALA A 116 -5.28 -0.35 -18.32
CA ALA A 116 -5.01 -1.79 -18.41
C ALA A 116 -3.58 -2.08 -18.92
N GLU A 117 -3.07 -1.24 -19.82
CA GLU A 117 -1.71 -1.33 -20.36
C GLU A 117 -0.66 -1.09 -19.27
N GLU A 118 -0.80 -0.02 -18.47
CA GLU A 118 0.11 0.29 -17.37
C GLU A 118 0.12 -0.83 -16.31
N PHE A 119 -1.07 -1.36 -15.98
CA PHE A 119 -1.19 -2.47 -15.04
C PHE A 119 -0.43 -3.71 -15.52
N LEU A 120 -0.66 -4.12 -16.76
CA LEU A 120 -0.03 -5.33 -17.32
C LEU A 120 1.48 -5.14 -17.50
N ALA A 121 1.93 -3.98 -17.99
CA ALA A 121 3.35 -3.68 -18.12
C ALA A 121 4.07 -3.78 -16.77
N CYS A 122 3.48 -3.23 -15.72
CA CYS A 122 4.01 -3.32 -14.37
C CYS A 122 3.98 -4.78 -13.85
N ALA A 123 2.86 -5.48 -14.00
CA ALA A 123 2.72 -6.86 -13.52
C ALA A 123 3.65 -7.84 -14.24
N ASN A 124 4.00 -7.60 -15.50
CA ASN A 124 4.98 -8.39 -16.24
C ASN A 124 6.44 -7.92 -16.01
N GLY A 125 6.65 -6.75 -15.39
CA GLY A 125 7.97 -6.12 -15.23
C GLY A 125 8.50 -5.46 -16.50
N GLU A 126 7.66 -5.23 -17.49
CA GLU A 126 8.02 -4.66 -18.80
C GLU A 126 8.33 -3.16 -18.72
N ASP A 127 7.79 -2.48 -17.72
CA ASP A 127 8.05 -1.07 -17.40
C ASP A 127 9.31 -0.84 -16.55
N GLY A 128 10.03 -1.94 -16.20
CA GLY A 128 11.16 -1.94 -15.30
C GLY A 128 10.82 -2.16 -13.83
N SER A 129 9.56 -2.43 -13.51
CA SER A 129 9.13 -2.81 -12.16
C SER A 129 9.77 -4.11 -11.75
N ASP A 130 10.26 -4.16 -10.50
CA ASP A 130 10.94 -5.31 -9.92
C ASP A 130 10.26 -5.74 -8.62
N PHE A 131 9.87 -7.01 -8.55
CA PHE A 131 9.26 -7.64 -7.38
C PHE A 131 10.13 -8.78 -6.83
N SER A 132 11.46 -8.68 -7.00
CA SER A 132 12.44 -9.69 -6.59
C SER A 132 12.45 -10.00 -5.09
N GLN A 133 11.78 -9.19 -4.27
CA GLN A 133 11.51 -9.50 -2.85
C GLN A 133 10.63 -10.74 -2.67
N TYR A 134 9.92 -11.18 -3.70
CA TYR A 134 9.09 -12.38 -3.68
C TYR A 134 9.81 -13.55 -4.35
N ARG A 135 9.83 -14.71 -3.69
CA ARG A 135 10.45 -15.92 -4.22
C ARG A 135 9.84 -16.32 -5.56
N PHE A 136 8.52 -16.31 -5.68
CA PHE A 136 7.80 -16.70 -6.90
C PHE A 136 8.19 -15.83 -8.10
N TRP A 137 8.43 -14.53 -7.91
CA TRP A 137 8.83 -13.62 -8.98
C TRP A 137 10.14 -14.04 -9.64
N ASN A 138 11.10 -14.50 -8.82
CA ASN A 138 12.40 -14.96 -9.30
C ASN A 138 12.31 -16.35 -9.97
N GLU A 139 11.22 -17.10 -9.70
CA GLU A 139 10.96 -18.42 -10.29
C GLU A 139 10.04 -18.34 -11.52
N MET A 140 9.36 -17.18 -11.74
CA MET A 140 8.56 -16.94 -12.93
C MET A 140 9.42 -17.06 -14.17
N GLN A 141 9.02 -17.94 -15.08
CA GLN A 141 9.77 -18.16 -16.30
C GLN A 141 9.53 -17.06 -17.32
N ASP A 142 10.61 -16.51 -17.87
CA ASP A 142 10.60 -15.67 -19.07
C ASP A 142 10.53 -16.58 -20.32
N ASP A 143 9.47 -17.35 -20.46
CA ASP A 143 9.30 -18.18 -21.64
C ASP A 143 8.42 -17.45 -22.67
N GLN A 144 8.96 -17.25 -23.88
CA GLN A 144 8.23 -16.63 -25.00
C GLN A 144 6.96 -17.39 -25.42
N ASN A 145 6.74 -18.58 -24.87
CA ASN A 145 5.52 -19.36 -25.10
C ASN A 145 4.37 -18.98 -24.19
N TYR A 146 4.61 -18.16 -23.15
CA TYR A 146 3.54 -17.67 -22.27
C TYR A 146 2.95 -16.36 -22.80
N PHE A 147 1.65 -16.29 -22.85
CA PHE A 147 0.94 -15.10 -23.30
C PHE A 147 1.18 -13.90 -22.34
N MET A 148 1.27 -14.17 -21.06
CA MET A 148 1.57 -13.18 -20.00
C MET A 148 2.36 -13.83 -18.87
N ARG A 149 3.42 -13.17 -18.41
CA ARG A 149 4.23 -13.62 -17.30
C ARG A 149 3.44 -13.66 -15.98
N CYS A 150 2.58 -12.66 -15.74
CA CYS A 150 1.81 -12.50 -14.52
C CYS A 150 0.56 -13.40 -14.42
N GLU A 151 0.20 -14.13 -15.49
CA GLU A 151 -0.99 -14.99 -15.48
C GLU A 151 -0.92 -16.09 -14.41
N GLY A 152 -1.97 -16.17 -13.58
CA GLY A 152 -2.06 -17.10 -12.46
C GLY A 152 -1.39 -16.63 -11.15
N TYR A 153 -0.67 -15.50 -11.17
CA TYR A 153 0.03 -14.96 -9.99
C TYR A 153 -0.71 -13.76 -9.33
N LEU A 154 -1.80 -13.33 -9.92
CA LEU A 154 -2.69 -12.31 -9.34
C LEU A 154 -3.79 -13.02 -8.54
N TYR A 155 -3.70 -12.95 -7.20
CA TYR A 155 -4.62 -13.72 -6.35
C TYR A 155 -6.04 -13.12 -6.36
N PRO A 156 -7.09 -13.91 -6.67
CA PRO A 156 -8.48 -13.44 -6.66
C PRO A 156 -8.97 -13.21 -5.23
N GLU A 157 -9.43 -12.01 -4.93
CA GLU A 157 -9.96 -11.61 -3.62
C GLU A 157 -10.66 -10.25 -3.76
N THR A 158 -11.22 -9.73 -2.68
CA THR A 158 -11.70 -8.35 -2.60
C THR A 158 -10.63 -7.46 -2.00
N TYR A 159 -10.19 -6.46 -2.76
CA TYR A 159 -9.16 -5.51 -2.35
C TYR A 159 -9.74 -4.11 -2.19
N GLU A 160 -9.10 -3.32 -1.35
CA GLU A 160 -9.35 -1.90 -1.20
C GLU A 160 -8.10 -1.12 -1.59
N PHE A 161 -8.24 -0.25 -2.60
CA PHE A 161 -7.15 0.52 -3.17
C PHE A 161 -7.36 2.00 -2.93
N TYR A 162 -6.28 2.73 -2.65
CA TYR A 162 -6.26 4.19 -2.68
C TYR A 162 -6.22 4.66 -4.13
N LYS A 163 -7.05 5.64 -4.50
CA LYS A 163 -7.12 6.10 -5.89
C LYS A 163 -5.85 6.80 -6.38
N ASP A 164 -5.11 7.43 -5.47
CA ASP A 164 -3.91 8.19 -5.79
C ASP A 164 -2.61 7.41 -5.53
N ASP A 165 -2.68 6.07 -5.52
CA ASP A 165 -1.50 5.23 -5.34
C ASP A 165 -0.82 4.93 -6.69
N THR A 166 0.38 4.36 -6.63
CA THR A 166 1.15 3.99 -7.82
C THR A 166 0.71 2.64 -8.37
N VAL A 167 0.86 2.45 -9.68
CA VAL A 167 0.59 1.16 -10.35
C VAL A 167 1.42 0.05 -9.71
N TYR A 168 2.68 0.33 -9.34
CA TYR A 168 3.53 -0.59 -8.61
C TYR A 168 2.90 -1.08 -7.30
N ASN A 169 2.33 -0.17 -6.50
CA ASN A 169 1.69 -0.53 -5.24
C ASN A 169 0.42 -1.34 -5.45
N TYR A 170 -0.34 -1.06 -6.50
CA TYR A 170 -1.50 -1.87 -6.87
C TYR A 170 -1.09 -3.31 -7.18
N VAL A 171 -0.11 -3.50 -8.06
CA VAL A 171 0.41 -4.83 -8.41
C VAL A 171 1.03 -5.52 -7.20
N ASN A 172 1.81 -4.78 -6.41
CA ASN A 172 2.44 -5.30 -5.18
C ASN A 172 1.40 -5.82 -4.17
N THR A 173 0.20 -5.23 -4.12
CA THR A 173 -0.89 -5.71 -3.26
C THR A 173 -1.32 -7.12 -3.66
N PHE A 174 -1.51 -7.39 -4.95
CA PHE A 174 -1.84 -8.73 -5.44
C PHE A 174 -0.72 -9.72 -5.19
N TYR A 175 0.52 -9.33 -5.48
CA TYR A 175 1.69 -10.20 -5.32
C TYR A 175 2.00 -10.50 -3.87
N SER A 176 1.84 -9.53 -2.98
CA SER A 176 1.96 -9.76 -1.54
C SER A 176 0.93 -10.76 -1.05
N HIS A 177 -0.31 -10.64 -1.53
CA HIS A 177 -1.38 -11.58 -1.17
C HIS A 177 -1.10 -12.98 -1.73
N PHE A 178 -0.74 -13.09 -3.00
CA PHE A 178 -0.33 -14.37 -3.60
C PHE A 178 0.82 -15.01 -2.80
N ASN A 179 1.86 -14.24 -2.50
CA ASN A 179 2.99 -14.73 -1.71
C ASN A 179 2.58 -15.24 -0.32
N SER A 180 1.57 -14.64 0.29
CA SER A 180 1.05 -15.09 1.59
C SER A 180 0.33 -16.45 1.53
N LYS A 181 -0.15 -16.83 0.34
CA LYS A 181 -0.84 -18.12 0.11
C LYS A 181 0.12 -19.23 -0.27
N VAL A 182 1.22 -18.92 -0.93
CA VAL A 182 2.25 -19.91 -1.32
C VAL A 182 3.26 -20.05 -0.19
N THR A 183 2.92 -20.90 0.77
CA THR A 183 3.72 -21.12 1.99
C THR A 183 4.93 -22.02 1.73
N ASP A 184 5.91 -22.02 2.64
CA ASP A 184 7.08 -22.91 2.57
C ASP A 184 6.69 -24.39 2.55
N ASP A 185 5.59 -24.75 3.22
CA ASP A 185 5.05 -26.14 3.19
C ASP A 185 4.57 -26.52 1.78
N LEU A 186 3.95 -25.59 1.04
CA LEU A 186 3.57 -25.81 -0.36
C LEU A 186 4.80 -25.97 -1.25
N TYR A 187 5.81 -25.14 -1.09
CA TYR A 187 7.08 -25.28 -1.80
C TYR A 187 7.73 -26.64 -1.54
N THR A 188 7.79 -27.05 -0.27
CA THR A 188 8.29 -28.38 0.11
C THR A 188 7.51 -29.50 -0.57
N ARG A 189 6.18 -29.36 -0.62
CA ARG A 189 5.33 -30.36 -1.27
C ARG A 189 5.51 -30.41 -2.78
N MET A 190 5.70 -29.27 -3.42
CA MET A 190 6.02 -29.20 -4.86
C MET A 190 7.37 -29.88 -5.15
N ASP A 191 8.37 -29.63 -4.33
CA ASP A 191 9.70 -30.27 -4.47
C ASP A 191 9.59 -31.80 -4.34
N GLU A 192 8.81 -32.31 -3.38
CA GLU A 192 8.56 -33.75 -3.22
C GLU A 192 7.88 -34.40 -4.45
N LEU A 193 7.04 -33.63 -5.14
CA LEU A 193 6.30 -34.07 -6.32
C LEU A 193 7.09 -33.84 -7.62
N GLY A 194 8.22 -33.13 -7.54
CA GLY A 194 9.00 -32.76 -8.71
C GLY A 194 8.29 -31.76 -9.63
N MET A 195 7.43 -30.93 -9.06
CA MET A 195 6.66 -29.91 -9.76
C MET A 195 7.22 -28.51 -9.49
N SER A 196 7.27 -27.69 -10.53
CA SER A 196 7.52 -26.26 -10.34
C SER A 196 6.27 -25.55 -9.79
N LEU A 197 6.44 -24.33 -9.24
CA LEU A 197 5.31 -23.49 -8.87
C LEU A 197 4.41 -23.22 -10.08
N HIS A 198 5.00 -22.96 -11.25
CA HIS A 198 4.25 -22.75 -12.49
C HIS A 198 3.39 -23.96 -12.87
N ASP A 199 3.96 -25.17 -12.87
CA ASP A 199 3.21 -26.41 -13.15
C ASP A 199 2.04 -26.58 -12.18
N THR A 200 2.26 -26.23 -10.92
CA THR A 200 1.24 -26.29 -9.87
C THR A 200 0.10 -25.32 -10.13
N ILE A 201 0.41 -24.06 -10.55
CA ILE A 201 -0.60 -23.06 -10.91
C ILE A 201 -1.38 -23.50 -12.14
N VAL A 202 -0.71 -24.01 -13.16
CA VAL A 202 -1.37 -24.54 -14.37
C VAL A 202 -2.31 -25.68 -13.99
N LEU A 203 -1.87 -26.62 -13.16
CA LEU A 203 -2.73 -27.72 -12.70
C LEU A 203 -3.93 -27.19 -11.89
N ALA A 204 -3.72 -26.20 -11.02
CA ALA A 204 -4.78 -25.58 -10.23
C ALA A 204 -5.83 -24.91 -11.11
N SER A 205 -5.40 -24.21 -12.20
CA SER A 205 -6.33 -23.59 -13.15
C SER A 205 -7.21 -24.61 -13.87
N PHE A 206 -6.66 -25.77 -14.26
CA PHE A 206 -7.47 -26.84 -14.83
C PHE A 206 -8.49 -27.38 -13.83
N VAL A 207 -8.10 -27.60 -12.58
CA VAL A 207 -9.01 -28.07 -11.53
C VAL A 207 -10.13 -27.06 -11.28
N GLN A 208 -9.81 -25.77 -11.32
CA GLN A 208 -10.77 -24.68 -11.12
C GLN A 208 -11.83 -24.64 -12.23
N GLU A 209 -11.43 -24.84 -13.49
CA GLU A 209 -12.36 -24.85 -14.64
C GLU A 209 -13.31 -26.04 -14.64
N GLU A 210 -12.94 -27.16 -13.98
CA GLU A 210 -13.74 -28.40 -13.92
C GLU A 210 -14.62 -28.50 -12.65
N ALA A 211 -14.50 -27.56 -11.70
CA ALA A 211 -15.19 -27.59 -10.40
C ALA A 211 -16.49 -26.80 -10.41
#